data_46fc0310dc9ef9f725153fea62ea48e5
#
_entry.id   46fc0310dc9ef9f725153fea62ea48e5
#
_cell.length_a   1.000
_cell.length_b   1.000
_cell.length_c   1.000
_cell.angle_alpha   90.00
_cell.angle_beta   90.00
_cell.angle_gamma   90.00
#
_symmetry.space_group_name_H-M   'P 1'
#
loop_
_entity.id
_entity.type
_entity.pdbx_description
1 polymer ?
#
loop_
_entity_poly.entity_id
_entity_poly.type
_entity_poly.pdbx_seq_one_letter_code
_entity_poly.pdbx_strand_id
1 'polypeptide(L)'
;MKRFITTRLGYSVLSLFLLSLTIFFFVRVTGDPATLLVEPGASPADMAAIRQQFGLDQPLWVQYGVFMASLAHGDLGQSFYYRTPVLELYLSRLPNSLLLAVVAMGLSLLIGIPSGILASVRVGRFWDSAGKMFALLGLSLPSFWVGLVLILVFSVYLGWLPSSGSGTPLHLIMPAFALGWYFAAAHMRLTRSSMLEVLGSEYVKLARLKGLPESLVIAKHAFKNALIPVLTLAGINLVIMVNVAVVVEVVFAWPGIGRLLYEGISFRDFPVVQGVVLMGGAMIVSVNFLVDVLYAVIDPRIRLES
;
A
#
# COMPACT_ATOMS: atom_id res chain seq x y z
N MET A 1 5.34 29.16 -3.11
CA MET A 1 5.80 27.96 -3.84
C MET A 1 7.19 27.48 -3.38
N LYS A 2 8.28 28.25 -3.56
CA LYS A 2 9.63 27.79 -3.16
C LYS A 2 9.68 27.40 -1.67
N ARG A 3 9.23 28.27 -0.76
CA ARG A 3 9.21 27.97 0.68
C ARG A 3 8.39 26.73 1.03
N PHE A 4 7.20 26.58 0.44
CA PHE A 4 6.36 25.39 0.62
C PHE A 4 7.11 24.11 0.21
N ILE A 5 7.68 24.09 -1.02
CA ILE A 5 8.40 22.92 -1.55
C ILE A 5 9.62 22.61 -0.66
N THR A 6 10.42 23.62 -0.26
CA THR A 6 11.58 23.39 0.60
C THR A 6 11.20 22.87 1.99
N THR A 7 10.11 23.36 2.57
CA THR A 7 9.62 22.89 3.87
C THR A 7 9.14 21.44 3.76
N ARG A 8 8.35 21.09 2.71
CA ARG A 8 7.87 19.72 2.48
C ARG A 8 9.02 18.75 2.19
N LEU A 9 9.99 19.18 1.39
CA LEU A 9 11.20 18.39 1.14
C LEU A 9 11.99 18.16 2.44
N GLY A 10 12.12 19.19 3.28
CA GLY A 10 12.75 19.06 4.59
C GLY A 10 12.07 18.03 5.49
N TYR A 11 10.73 18.04 5.56
CA TYR A 11 9.98 17.02 6.30
C TYR A 11 10.14 15.62 5.68
N SER A 12 10.19 15.51 4.36
CA SER A 12 10.41 14.25 3.66
C SER A 12 11.79 13.66 4.01
N VAL A 13 12.82 14.47 3.95
CA VAL A 13 14.19 14.05 4.32
C VAL A 13 14.27 13.66 5.79
N LEU A 14 13.68 14.47 6.68
CA LEU A 14 13.63 14.15 8.10
C LEU A 14 12.90 12.84 8.38
N SER A 15 11.77 12.59 7.71
CA SER A 15 11.00 11.35 7.85
C SER A 15 11.82 10.13 7.41
N LEU A 16 12.52 10.22 6.28
CA LEU A 16 13.38 9.13 5.80
C LEU A 16 14.60 8.92 6.71
N PHE A 17 15.17 9.98 7.24
CA PHE A 17 16.25 9.89 8.22
C PHE A 17 15.79 9.19 9.51
N LEU A 18 14.64 9.60 10.07
CA LEU A 18 14.08 8.97 11.27
C LEU A 18 13.71 7.50 11.00
N LEU A 19 13.17 7.20 9.82
CA LEU A 19 12.87 5.82 9.42
C LEU A 19 14.16 4.98 9.33
N SER A 20 15.21 5.51 8.71
CA SER A 20 16.49 4.81 8.61
C SER A 20 17.12 4.54 9.97
N LEU A 21 17.05 5.50 10.87
CA LEU A 21 17.52 5.37 12.25
C LEU A 21 16.72 4.28 12.99
N THR A 22 15.39 4.35 12.90
CA THR A 22 14.48 3.41 13.57
C THR A 22 14.73 1.99 13.10
N ILE A 23 14.74 1.73 11.78
CA ILE A 23 14.92 0.38 11.26
C ILE A 23 16.33 -0.16 11.54
N PHE A 24 17.36 0.70 11.49
CA PHE A 24 18.72 0.31 11.81
C PHE A 24 18.84 -0.20 13.26
N PHE A 25 18.30 0.55 14.23
CA PHE A 25 18.34 0.14 15.64
C PHE A 25 17.41 -1.04 15.92
N PHE A 26 16.20 -1.05 15.34
CA PHE A 26 15.25 -2.12 15.54
C PHE A 26 15.83 -3.48 15.13
N VAL A 27 16.47 -3.54 13.97
CA VAL A 27 17.11 -4.77 13.47
C VAL A 27 18.21 -5.26 14.41
N ARG A 28 19.00 -4.36 14.99
CA ARG A 28 20.09 -4.73 15.90
C ARG A 28 19.62 -5.16 17.29
N VAL A 29 18.49 -4.63 17.75
CA VAL A 29 17.86 -5.08 19.00
C VAL A 29 17.24 -6.46 18.85
N THR A 30 16.77 -6.82 17.65
CA THR A 30 16.11 -8.12 17.40
C THR A 30 17.08 -9.28 17.20
N GLY A 31 18.37 -9.04 16.94
CA GLY A 31 19.36 -10.09 16.80
C GLY A 31 20.74 -9.61 16.36
N ASP A 32 21.73 -10.49 16.54
CA ASP A 32 23.10 -10.29 16.05
C ASP A 32 23.23 -10.84 14.62
N PRO A 33 23.47 -10.00 13.60
CA PRO A 33 23.66 -10.45 12.23
C PRO A 33 24.76 -11.51 12.06
N ALA A 34 25.79 -11.49 12.91
CA ALA A 34 26.90 -12.44 12.84
C ALA A 34 26.43 -13.88 13.03
N THR A 35 25.39 -14.12 13.84
CA THR A 35 24.87 -15.47 14.10
C THR A 35 24.29 -16.17 12.88
N LEU A 36 23.96 -15.42 11.85
CA LEU A 36 23.36 -15.91 10.59
C LEU A 36 24.40 -16.11 9.49
N LEU A 37 25.56 -15.50 9.64
CA LEU A 37 26.66 -15.55 8.68
C LEU A 37 27.62 -16.68 8.95
N VAL A 38 27.53 -17.32 10.13
CA VAL A 38 28.35 -18.49 10.50
C VAL A 38 27.58 -19.78 10.30
N GLU A 39 28.30 -20.85 10.00
CA GLU A 39 27.70 -22.19 9.91
C GLU A 39 27.28 -22.72 11.31
N PRO A 40 26.24 -23.57 11.37
CA PRO A 40 25.84 -24.19 12.61
C PRO A 40 27.01 -24.95 13.24
N GLY A 41 27.40 -24.57 14.46
CA GLY A 41 28.55 -25.16 15.15
C GLY A 41 29.89 -24.43 15.01
N ALA A 42 29.86 -23.23 14.40
CA ALA A 42 31.04 -22.37 14.30
C ALA A 42 31.67 -22.06 15.68
N SER A 43 33.00 -21.98 15.71
CA SER A 43 33.71 -21.64 16.92
C SER A 43 33.52 -20.17 17.33
N PRO A 44 33.74 -19.81 18.60
CA PRO A 44 33.79 -18.41 19.04
C PRO A 44 34.76 -17.54 18.24
N ALA A 45 35.86 -18.13 17.73
CA ALA A 45 36.86 -17.46 16.91
C ALA A 45 36.28 -17.10 15.52
N ASP A 46 35.54 -18.03 14.89
CA ASP A 46 34.89 -17.78 13.59
C ASP A 46 33.81 -16.66 13.72
N MET A 47 33.08 -16.70 14.82
CA MET A 47 32.09 -15.63 15.13
C MET A 47 32.78 -14.27 15.29
N ALA A 48 33.91 -14.20 15.98
CA ALA A 48 34.65 -12.96 16.14
C ALA A 48 35.24 -12.46 14.80
N ALA A 49 35.73 -13.36 13.95
CA ALA A 49 36.22 -13.02 12.62
C ALA A 49 35.12 -12.44 11.72
N ILE A 50 33.92 -13.03 11.72
CA ILE A 50 32.76 -12.52 10.98
C ILE A 50 32.33 -11.12 11.50
N ARG A 51 32.26 -10.93 12.82
CA ARG A 51 31.97 -9.61 13.39
C ARG A 51 32.96 -8.54 12.94
N GLN A 52 34.26 -8.87 12.95
CA GLN A 52 35.32 -7.98 12.50
C GLN A 52 35.22 -7.70 10.99
N GLN A 53 34.97 -8.72 10.17
CA GLN A 53 34.86 -8.61 8.71
C GLN A 53 33.70 -7.70 8.29
N PHE A 54 32.55 -7.75 8.99
CA PHE A 54 31.37 -6.96 8.72
C PHE A 54 31.27 -5.69 9.58
N GLY A 55 32.31 -5.35 10.36
CA GLY A 55 32.36 -4.17 11.23
C GLY A 55 31.28 -4.17 12.33
N LEU A 56 30.77 -5.34 12.71
CA LEU A 56 29.75 -5.49 13.75
C LEU A 56 30.32 -5.35 15.17
N ASP A 57 31.65 -5.37 15.30
CA ASP A 57 32.42 -5.07 16.51
C ASP A 57 32.57 -3.58 16.77
N GLN A 58 32.29 -2.75 15.75
CA GLN A 58 32.42 -1.29 15.86
C GLN A 58 31.26 -0.67 16.68
N PRO A 59 31.46 0.52 17.29
CA PRO A 59 30.37 1.26 17.93
C PRO A 59 29.18 1.51 17.00
N LEU A 60 27.96 1.49 17.53
CA LEU A 60 26.74 1.59 16.73
C LEU A 60 26.65 2.83 15.83
N TRP A 61 27.22 3.97 16.29
CA TRP A 61 27.25 5.18 15.45
C TRP A 61 28.16 5.04 14.23
N VAL A 62 29.26 4.27 14.34
CA VAL A 62 30.16 3.97 13.21
C VAL A 62 29.43 3.06 12.22
N GLN A 63 28.79 2.00 12.70
CA GLN A 63 27.99 1.09 11.86
C GLN A 63 26.85 1.85 11.16
N TYR A 64 26.16 2.77 11.86
CA TYR A 64 25.12 3.62 11.26
C TYR A 64 25.69 4.56 10.20
N GLY A 65 26.86 5.16 10.46
CA GLY A 65 27.57 6.01 9.49
C GLY A 65 27.92 5.25 8.21
N VAL A 66 28.45 4.02 8.32
CA VAL A 66 28.73 3.15 7.17
C VAL A 66 27.45 2.80 6.43
N PHE A 67 26.38 2.43 7.15
CA PHE A 67 25.07 2.16 6.56
C PHE A 67 24.51 3.36 5.77
N MET A 68 24.58 4.58 6.33
CA MET A 68 24.14 5.79 5.65
C MET A 68 24.99 6.13 4.43
N ALA A 69 26.32 5.89 4.50
CA ALA A 69 27.19 6.07 3.36
C ALA A 69 26.85 5.08 2.23
N SER A 70 26.66 3.81 2.53
CA SER A 70 26.21 2.80 1.55
C SER A 70 24.86 3.20 0.92
N LEU A 71 23.90 3.61 1.75
CA LEU A 71 22.59 4.06 1.30
C LEU A 71 22.68 5.28 0.34
N ALA A 72 23.57 6.23 0.62
CA ALA A 72 23.80 7.38 -0.25
C ALA A 72 24.36 7.01 -1.64
N HIS A 73 25.02 5.87 -1.76
CA HIS A 73 25.48 5.31 -3.03
C HIS A 73 24.45 4.35 -3.68
N GLY A 74 23.26 4.21 -3.08
CA GLY A 74 22.21 3.29 -3.56
C GLY A 74 22.45 1.82 -3.21
N ASP A 75 23.42 1.53 -2.35
CA ASP A 75 23.71 0.19 -1.89
C ASP A 75 22.89 -0.12 -0.63
N LEU A 76 21.93 -1.04 -0.75
CA LEU A 76 21.08 -1.54 0.33
C LEU A 76 21.68 -2.78 1.02
N GLY A 77 22.89 -3.17 0.64
CA GLY A 77 23.55 -4.38 1.09
C GLY A 77 23.14 -5.62 0.31
N GLN A 78 23.74 -6.75 0.71
CA GLN A 78 23.49 -8.05 0.12
C GLN A 78 22.64 -8.91 1.06
N SER A 79 21.64 -9.57 0.50
CA SER A 79 20.82 -10.56 1.22
C SER A 79 21.68 -11.69 1.75
N PHE A 80 21.52 -12.05 3.01
CA PHE A 80 22.22 -13.18 3.61
C PHE A 80 21.69 -14.52 3.13
N TYR A 81 20.37 -14.58 2.90
CA TYR A 81 19.69 -15.80 2.46
C TYR A 81 19.78 -16.01 0.96
N TYR A 82 19.45 -14.99 0.16
CA TYR A 82 19.40 -15.09 -1.31
C TYR A 82 20.77 -14.89 -1.97
N ARG A 83 21.77 -14.36 -1.25
CA ARG A 83 23.11 -14.05 -1.78
C ARG A 83 23.12 -13.10 -2.99
N THR A 84 22.12 -12.23 -3.07
CA THR A 84 21.90 -11.25 -4.14
C THR A 84 21.76 -9.83 -3.55
N PRO A 85 22.10 -8.77 -4.29
CA PRO A 85 21.87 -7.39 -3.87
C PRO A 85 20.39 -7.15 -3.51
N VAL A 86 20.12 -6.52 -2.37
CA VAL A 86 18.75 -6.27 -1.88
C VAL A 86 17.96 -5.39 -2.85
N LEU A 87 18.61 -4.42 -3.50
CA LEU A 87 17.97 -3.58 -4.50
C LEU A 87 17.44 -4.39 -5.68
N GLU A 88 18.21 -5.36 -6.17
CA GLU A 88 17.79 -6.26 -7.25
C GLU A 88 16.59 -7.12 -6.85
N LEU A 89 16.63 -7.70 -5.64
CA LEU A 89 15.50 -8.46 -5.09
C LEU A 89 14.25 -7.59 -5.01
N TYR A 90 14.38 -6.36 -4.48
CA TYR A 90 13.26 -5.44 -4.38
C TYR A 90 12.67 -5.10 -5.74
N LEU A 91 13.51 -4.71 -6.70
CA LEU A 91 13.07 -4.33 -8.05
C LEU A 91 12.46 -5.51 -8.82
N SER A 92 12.92 -6.74 -8.59
CA SER A 92 12.32 -7.94 -9.20
C SER A 92 10.92 -8.26 -8.68
N ARG A 93 10.63 -7.91 -7.41
CA ARG A 93 9.33 -8.17 -6.74
C ARG A 93 8.34 -7.01 -6.87
N LEU A 94 8.84 -5.78 -7.02
CA LEU A 94 8.02 -4.57 -7.11
C LEU A 94 6.93 -4.63 -8.19
N PRO A 95 7.17 -5.09 -9.44
CA PRO A 95 6.14 -5.17 -10.46
C PRO A 95 4.95 -6.03 -10.05
N ASN A 96 5.17 -7.11 -9.31
CA ASN A 96 4.10 -8.00 -8.83
C ASN A 96 3.22 -7.31 -7.79
N SER A 97 3.81 -6.58 -6.84
CA SER A 97 3.05 -5.80 -5.85
C SER A 97 2.27 -4.67 -6.51
N LEU A 98 2.87 -3.97 -7.48
CA LEU A 98 2.20 -2.93 -8.25
C LEU A 98 1.03 -3.49 -9.06
N LEU A 99 1.22 -4.62 -9.74
CA LEU A 99 0.15 -5.29 -10.48
C LEU A 99 -1.01 -5.66 -9.57
N LEU A 100 -0.71 -6.28 -8.41
CA LEU A 100 -1.73 -6.63 -7.42
C LEU A 100 -2.49 -5.39 -6.95
N ALA A 101 -1.79 -4.31 -6.60
CA ALA A 101 -2.40 -3.07 -6.14
C ALA A 101 -3.28 -2.41 -7.20
N VAL A 102 -2.81 -2.34 -8.46
CA VAL A 102 -3.57 -1.75 -9.58
C VAL A 102 -4.85 -2.55 -9.86
N VAL A 103 -4.76 -3.88 -9.89
CA VAL A 103 -5.94 -4.73 -10.12
C VAL A 103 -6.90 -4.67 -8.93
N ALA A 104 -6.40 -4.70 -7.69
CA ALA A 104 -7.21 -4.53 -6.49
C ALA A 104 -7.91 -3.15 -6.47
N MET A 105 -7.22 -2.09 -6.87
CA MET A 105 -7.80 -0.75 -7.01
C MET A 105 -8.89 -0.74 -8.09
N GLY A 106 -8.63 -1.32 -9.26
CA GLY A 106 -9.63 -1.45 -10.33
C GLY A 106 -10.88 -2.16 -9.85
N LEU A 107 -10.74 -3.29 -9.17
CA LEU A 107 -11.87 -4.02 -8.57
C LEU A 107 -12.59 -3.19 -7.50
N SER A 108 -11.85 -2.49 -6.66
CA SER A 108 -12.45 -1.66 -5.61
C SER A 108 -13.29 -0.51 -6.17
N LEU A 109 -12.85 0.12 -7.25
CA LEU A 109 -13.60 1.16 -7.95
C LEU A 109 -14.79 0.58 -8.71
N LEU A 110 -14.59 -0.56 -9.39
CA LEU A 110 -15.65 -1.25 -10.13
C LEU A 110 -16.81 -1.70 -9.25
N ILE A 111 -16.53 -2.06 -7.99
CA ILE A 111 -17.55 -2.45 -7.01
C ILE A 111 -18.05 -1.23 -6.23
N GLY A 112 -17.14 -0.40 -5.74
CA GLY A 112 -17.45 0.70 -4.83
C GLY A 112 -18.26 1.83 -5.48
N ILE A 113 -17.88 2.24 -6.69
CA ILE A 113 -18.58 3.35 -7.38
C ILE A 113 -20.02 2.98 -7.73
N PRO A 114 -20.31 1.87 -8.45
CA PRO A 114 -21.69 1.54 -8.79
C PRO A 114 -22.57 1.29 -7.57
N SER A 115 -22.04 0.61 -6.55
CA SER A 115 -22.78 0.37 -5.30
C SER A 115 -23.07 1.67 -4.54
N GLY A 116 -22.14 2.63 -4.53
CA GLY A 116 -22.33 3.95 -3.93
C GLY A 116 -23.38 4.80 -4.65
N ILE A 117 -23.35 4.81 -5.99
CA ILE A 117 -24.38 5.47 -6.81
C ILE A 117 -25.75 4.85 -6.54
N LEU A 118 -25.85 3.52 -6.60
CA LEU A 118 -27.10 2.81 -6.40
C LEU A 118 -27.72 3.09 -5.01
N ALA A 119 -26.88 3.12 -3.98
CA ALA A 119 -27.29 3.44 -2.62
C ALA A 119 -27.73 4.91 -2.46
N SER A 120 -27.09 5.85 -3.18
CA SER A 120 -27.42 7.28 -3.11
C SER A 120 -28.72 7.65 -3.83
N VAL A 121 -29.03 6.95 -4.93
CA VAL A 121 -30.25 7.20 -5.72
C VAL A 121 -31.48 6.56 -5.09
N ARG A 122 -31.31 5.56 -4.21
CA ARG A 122 -32.38 4.79 -3.59
C ARG A 122 -32.35 4.87 -2.05
N VAL A 123 -32.18 6.07 -1.52
CA VAL A 123 -32.09 6.33 -0.07
C VAL A 123 -33.29 5.74 0.68
N GLY A 124 -33.00 5.06 1.79
CA GLY A 124 -34.02 4.42 2.65
C GLY A 124 -34.63 3.13 2.07
N ARG A 125 -34.22 2.68 0.90
CA ARG A 125 -34.68 1.43 0.28
C ARG A 125 -33.64 0.31 0.48
N PHE A 126 -33.99 -0.90 0.03
CA PHE A 126 -33.16 -2.11 0.14
C PHE A 126 -31.70 -1.86 -0.31
N TRP A 127 -31.48 -1.21 -1.46
CA TRP A 127 -30.14 -0.97 -2.01
C TRP A 127 -29.28 -0.03 -1.16
N ASP A 128 -29.90 0.94 -0.47
CA ASP A 128 -29.21 1.79 0.51
C ASP A 128 -28.79 0.99 1.73
N SER A 129 -29.67 0.14 2.25
CA SER A 129 -29.38 -0.72 3.39
C SER A 129 -28.34 -1.79 3.06
N ALA A 130 -28.44 -2.41 1.88
CA ALA A 130 -27.46 -3.38 1.39
C ALA A 130 -26.07 -2.75 1.21
N GLY A 131 -26.02 -1.52 0.65
CA GLY A 131 -24.76 -0.77 0.52
C GLY A 131 -24.14 -0.41 1.87
N LYS A 132 -24.94 0.02 2.84
CA LYS A 132 -24.45 0.28 4.20
C LYS A 132 -23.93 -0.99 4.88
N MET A 133 -24.60 -2.12 4.70
CA MET A 133 -24.15 -3.42 5.22
C MET A 133 -22.85 -3.85 4.54
N PHE A 134 -22.74 -3.72 3.21
CA PHE A 134 -21.51 -3.97 2.47
C PHE A 134 -20.36 -3.10 3.00
N ALA A 135 -20.61 -1.79 3.19
CA ALA A 135 -19.60 -0.89 3.73
C ALA A 135 -19.18 -1.27 5.16
N LEU A 136 -20.14 -1.65 6.02
CA LEU A 136 -19.86 -2.10 7.37
C LEU A 136 -18.98 -3.36 7.38
N LEU A 137 -19.37 -4.38 6.62
CA LEU A 137 -18.61 -5.63 6.52
C LEU A 137 -17.22 -5.41 5.91
N GLY A 138 -17.14 -4.58 4.85
CA GLY A 138 -15.89 -4.29 4.16
C GLY A 138 -14.86 -3.58 5.05
N LEU A 139 -15.32 -2.70 5.94
CA LEU A 139 -14.43 -1.99 6.88
C LEU A 139 -14.13 -2.80 8.15
N SER A 140 -14.95 -3.80 8.49
CA SER A 140 -14.79 -4.58 9.71
C SER A 140 -13.99 -5.86 9.53
N LEU A 141 -14.04 -6.47 8.32
CA LEU A 141 -13.37 -7.74 8.07
C LEU A 141 -11.91 -7.54 7.64
N PRO A 142 -10.95 -8.16 8.33
CA PRO A 142 -9.55 -8.10 7.94
C PRO A 142 -9.32 -8.74 6.56
N SER A 143 -8.45 -8.15 5.73
CA SER A 143 -8.15 -8.64 4.37
C SER A 143 -7.63 -10.08 4.35
N PHE A 144 -6.81 -10.47 5.32
CA PHE A 144 -6.32 -11.84 5.42
C PHE A 144 -7.43 -12.86 5.69
N TRP A 145 -8.41 -12.50 6.54
CA TRP A 145 -9.55 -13.35 6.82
C TRP A 145 -10.41 -13.54 5.55
N VAL A 146 -10.68 -12.44 4.83
CA VAL A 146 -11.36 -12.51 3.53
C VAL A 146 -10.58 -13.42 2.58
N GLY A 147 -9.24 -13.28 2.52
CA GLY A 147 -8.36 -14.12 1.71
C GLY A 147 -8.50 -15.62 2.05
N LEU A 148 -8.46 -15.98 3.33
CA LEU A 148 -8.60 -17.37 3.78
C LEU A 148 -9.98 -17.96 3.44
N VAL A 149 -11.05 -17.16 3.60
CA VAL A 149 -12.41 -17.57 3.21
C VAL A 149 -12.51 -17.78 1.70
N LEU A 150 -11.90 -16.89 0.89
CA LEU A 150 -11.88 -17.07 -0.57
C LEU A 150 -11.14 -18.34 -0.98
N ILE A 151 -9.98 -18.64 -0.37
CA ILE A 151 -9.23 -19.87 -0.62
C ILE A 151 -10.11 -21.08 -0.26
N LEU A 152 -10.72 -21.06 0.92
CA LEU A 152 -11.57 -22.17 1.37
C LEU A 152 -12.72 -22.42 0.40
N VAL A 153 -13.43 -21.38 -0.03
CA VAL A 153 -14.61 -21.51 -0.89
C VAL A 153 -14.21 -21.82 -2.33
N PHE A 154 -13.37 -20.97 -2.95
CA PHE A 154 -13.13 -21.03 -4.39
C PHE A 154 -12.02 -22.00 -4.80
N SER A 155 -11.08 -22.26 -3.91
CA SER A 155 -10.00 -23.21 -4.21
C SER A 155 -10.29 -24.61 -3.65
N VAL A 156 -10.64 -24.70 -2.35
CA VAL A 156 -10.79 -26.00 -1.69
C VAL A 156 -12.14 -26.66 -2.01
N TYR A 157 -13.26 -25.94 -1.84
CA TYR A 157 -14.59 -26.53 -2.05
C TYR A 157 -15.00 -26.57 -3.53
N LEU A 158 -14.76 -25.49 -4.28
CA LEU A 158 -15.22 -25.40 -5.67
C LEU A 158 -14.15 -25.81 -6.69
N GLY A 159 -12.85 -25.76 -6.34
CA GLY A 159 -11.76 -26.09 -7.26
C GLY A 159 -11.63 -25.13 -8.46
N TRP A 160 -12.20 -23.91 -8.38
CA TRP A 160 -12.25 -22.99 -9.52
C TRP A 160 -10.99 -22.15 -9.68
N LEU A 161 -10.39 -21.77 -8.56
CA LEU A 161 -9.26 -20.86 -8.54
C LEU A 161 -8.08 -21.47 -7.78
N PRO A 162 -6.84 -21.18 -8.20
CA PRO A 162 -5.64 -21.65 -7.50
C PRO A 162 -5.51 -21.01 -6.12
N SER A 163 -5.13 -21.79 -5.12
CA SER A 163 -5.04 -21.32 -3.71
C SER A 163 -3.90 -20.32 -3.48
N SER A 164 -2.81 -20.43 -4.25
CA SER A 164 -1.58 -19.66 -4.00
C SER A 164 -0.66 -19.64 -5.21
N GLY A 165 0.35 -18.79 -5.17
CA GLY A 165 1.38 -18.65 -6.20
C GLY A 165 1.07 -17.57 -7.23
N SER A 166 1.72 -17.68 -8.39
CA SER A 166 1.59 -16.74 -9.53
C SER A 166 1.76 -17.49 -10.85
N GLY A 167 1.64 -16.83 -11.98
CA GLY A 167 1.90 -17.41 -13.31
C GLY A 167 0.70 -17.38 -14.27
N THR A 168 -0.53 -17.31 -13.75
CA THR A 168 -1.72 -17.13 -14.59
C THR A 168 -2.61 -16.01 -14.04
N PRO A 169 -3.47 -15.38 -14.86
CA PRO A 169 -4.41 -14.37 -14.38
C PRO A 169 -5.34 -14.85 -13.26
N LEU A 170 -5.63 -16.16 -13.18
CA LEU A 170 -6.48 -16.74 -12.15
C LEU A 170 -5.89 -16.62 -10.75
N HIS A 171 -4.55 -16.65 -10.62
CA HIS A 171 -3.86 -16.46 -9.33
C HIS A 171 -4.03 -15.04 -8.78
N LEU A 172 -4.41 -14.05 -9.62
CA LEU A 172 -4.56 -12.65 -9.23
C LEU A 172 -5.96 -12.34 -8.67
N ILE A 173 -6.98 -13.13 -9.03
CA ILE A 173 -8.39 -12.82 -8.73
C ILE A 173 -8.64 -12.74 -7.22
N MET A 174 -8.33 -13.79 -6.49
CA MET A 174 -8.59 -13.85 -5.04
C MET A 174 -7.74 -12.85 -4.24
N PRO A 175 -6.40 -12.74 -4.47
CA PRO A 175 -5.59 -11.73 -3.80
C PRO A 175 -6.06 -10.30 -4.08
N ALA A 176 -6.39 -9.98 -5.34
CA ALA A 176 -6.88 -8.65 -5.70
C ALA A 176 -8.22 -8.32 -5.06
N PHE A 177 -9.14 -9.30 -4.99
CA PHE A 177 -10.41 -9.11 -4.28
C PHE A 177 -10.20 -8.93 -2.78
N ALA A 178 -9.38 -9.77 -2.13
CA ALA A 178 -9.09 -9.69 -0.71
C ALA A 178 -8.45 -8.34 -0.32
N LEU A 179 -7.47 -7.86 -1.12
CA LEU A 179 -6.86 -6.56 -0.93
C LEU A 179 -7.85 -5.41 -1.21
N GLY A 180 -8.62 -5.53 -2.30
CA GLY A 180 -9.56 -4.50 -2.76
C GLY A 180 -10.82 -4.36 -1.92
N TRP A 181 -11.20 -5.38 -1.14
CA TRP A 181 -12.45 -5.45 -0.38
C TRP A 181 -12.67 -4.26 0.56
N TYR A 182 -11.68 -3.97 1.42
CA TYR A 182 -11.72 -2.82 2.33
C TYR A 182 -11.87 -1.48 1.58
N PHE A 183 -11.08 -1.32 0.53
CA PHE A 183 -11.09 -0.09 -0.28
C PHE A 183 -12.37 0.07 -1.10
N ALA A 184 -12.97 -1.03 -1.55
CA ALA A 184 -14.29 -0.99 -2.21
C ALA A 184 -15.37 -0.44 -1.29
N ALA A 185 -15.35 -0.85 -0.02
CA ALA A 185 -16.26 -0.33 1.00
C ALA A 185 -16.03 1.17 1.27
N ALA A 186 -14.78 1.61 1.34
CA ALA A 186 -14.41 3.02 1.51
C ALA A 186 -14.86 3.88 0.30
N HIS A 187 -14.57 3.41 -0.92
CA HIS A 187 -14.99 4.08 -2.16
C HIS A 187 -16.52 4.13 -2.30
N MET A 188 -17.22 3.06 -1.97
CA MET A 188 -18.69 3.03 -1.93
C MET A 188 -19.25 4.11 -0.99
N ARG A 189 -18.73 4.19 0.22
CA ARG A 189 -19.18 5.15 1.23
C ARG A 189 -18.95 6.59 0.78
N LEU A 190 -17.75 6.87 0.25
CA LEU A 190 -17.44 8.20 -0.26
C LEU A 190 -18.29 8.55 -1.50
N THR A 191 -18.43 7.62 -2.45
CA THR A 191 -19.28 7.83 -3.63
C THR A 191 -20.72 8.14 -3.22
N ARG A 192 -21.27 7.37 -2.26
CA ARG A 192 -22.62 7.62 -1.75
C ARG A 192 -22.75 9.01 -1.12
N SER A 193 -21.82 9.40 -0.27
CA SER A 193 -21.82 10.72 0.39
C SER A 193 -21.73 11.86 -0.61
N SER A 194 -20.76 11.80 -1.53
CA SER A 194 -20.57 12.83 -2.56
C SER A 194 -21.76 12.91 -3.52
N MET A 195 -22.35 11.78 -3.89
CA MET A 195 -23.55 11.76 -4.72
C MET A 195 -24.74 12.42 -4.02
N LEU A 196 -24.96 12.14 -2.73
CA LEU A 196 -26.06 12.75 -1.96
C LEU A 196 -25.91 14.26 -1.86
N GLU A 197 -24.71 14.76 -1.61
CA GLU A 197 -24.39 16.18 -1.56
C GLU A 197 -24.72 16.85 -2.92
N VAL A 198 -24.18 16.27 -3.99
CA VAL A 198 -24.38 16.80 -5.34
C VAL A 198 -25.84 16.74 -5.79
N LEU A 199 -26.56 15.64 -5.52
CA LEU A 199 -28.00 15.50 -5.87
C LEU A 199 -28.88 16.52 -5.15
N GLY A 200 -28.45 17.05 -4.00
CA GLY A 200 -29.11 18.12 -3.25
C GLY A 200 -28.81 19.53 -3.75
N SER A 201 -27.84 19.70 -4.66
CA SER A 201 -27.38 21.01 -5.12
C SER A 201 -28.39 21.74 -6.03
N GLU A 202 -28.31 23.08 -6.05
CA GLU A 202 -29.22 23.93 -6.82
C GLU A 202 -29.13 23.70 -8.34
N TYR A 203 -27.92 23.41 -8.87
CA TYR A 203 -27.77 23.18 -10.30
C TYR A 203 -28.37 21.82 -10.74
N VAL A 204 -28.42 20.83 -9.87
CA VAL A 204 -29.09 19.54 -10.14
C VAL A 204 -30.60 19.73 -10.07
N LYS A 205 -31.12 20.51 -9.12
CA LYS A 205 -32.55 20.91 -9.08
C LYS A 205 -32.97 21.66 -10.36
N LEU A 206 -32.14 22.61 -10.83
CA LEU A 206 -32.34 23.32 -12.06
C LEU A 206 -32.37 22.38 -13.28
N ALA A 207 -31.50 21.39 -13.34
CA ALA A 207 -31.49 20.41 -14.42
C ALA A 207 -32.81 19.60 -14.48
N ARG A 208 -33.35 19.20 -13.31
CA ARG A 208 -34.68 18.55 -13.22
C ARG A 208 -35.80 19.47 -13.64
N LEU A 209 -35.77 20.74 -13.24
CA LEU A 209 -36.77 21.72 -13.65
C LEU A 209 -36.79 21.99 -15.17
N LYS A 210 -35.65 21.81 -15.85
CA LYS A 210 -35.56 21.87 -17.33
C LYS A 210 -36.08 20.59 -18.02
N GLY A 211 -36.66 19.64 -17.29
CA GLY A 211 -37.24 18.41 -17.84
C GLY A 211 -36.25 17.37 -18.31
N LEU A 212 -34.99 17.42 -17.86
CA LEU A 212 -34.00 16.41 -18.22
C LEU A 212 -34.37 15.05 -17.60
N PRO A 213 -34.19 13.95 -18.33
CA PRO A 213 -34.42 12.60 -17.79
C PRO A 213 -33.48 12.30 -16.61
N GLU A 214 -34.02 11.64 -15.57
CA GLU A 214 -33.28 11.39 -14.32
C GLU A 214 -31.95 10.63 -14.55
N SER A 215 -31.91 9.72 -15.51
CA SER A 215 -30.68 9.03 -15.89
C SER A 215 -29.57 9.99 -16.35
N LEU A 216 -29.91 11.02 -17.10
CA LEU A 216 -28.99 12.06 -17.56
C LEU A 216 -28.56 12.97 -16.40
N VAL A 217 -29.51 13.32 -15.52
CA VAL A 217 -29.23 14.10 -14.31
C VAL A 217 -28.20 13.35 -13.42
N ILE A 218 -28.44 12.08 -13.20
CA ILE A 218 -27.50 11.23 -12.38
C ILE A 218 -26.16 11.10 -13.07
N ALA A 219 -26.11 10.64 -14.32
CA ALA A 219 -24.84 10.27 -14.98
C ALA A 219 -23.99 11.51 -15.34
N LYS A 220 -24.60 12.57 -15.85
CA LYS A 220 -23.87 13.74 -16.40
C LYS A 220 -23.72 14.87 -15.39
N HIS A 221 -24.76 15.15 -14.62
CA HIS A 221 -24.76 16.30 -13.73
C HIS A 221 -24.33 15.95 -12.31
N ALA A 222 -24.73 14.80 -11.77
CA ALA A 222 -24.37 14.42 -10.41
C ALA A 222 -23.05 13.64 -10.37
N PHE A 223 -22.96 12.52 -11.08
CA PHE A 223 -21.82 11.60 -10.97
C PHE A 223 -20.50 12.25 -11.37
N LYS A 224 -20.46 13.04 -12.46
CA LYS A 224 -19.22 13.70 -12.90
C LYS A 224 -18.58 14.54 -11.79
N ASN A 225 -19.40 15.27 -11.01
CA ASN A 225 -18.90 16.12 -9.92
C ASN A 225 -18.61 15.31 -8.65
N ALA A 226 -19.45 14.31 -8.35
CA ALA A 226 -19.25 13.41 -7.21
C ALA A 226 -18.03 12.47 -7.36
N LEU A 227 -17.54 12.27 -8.59
CA LEU A 227 -16.40 11.41 -8.87
C LEU A 227 -15.05 12.02 -8.45
N ILE A 228 -14.95 13.36 -8.42
CA ILE A 228 -13.68 14.05 -8.13
C ILE A 228 -13.08 13.61 -6.78
N PRO A 229 -13.78 13.71 -5.63
CA PRO A 229 -13.20 13.26 -4.35
C PRO A 229 -12.93 11.75 -4.32
N VAL A 230 -13.71 10.95 -5.05
CA VAL A 230 -13.51 9.50 -5.12
C VAL A 230 -12.20 9.14 -5.84
N LEU A 231 -11.91 9.78 -6.97
CA LEU A 231 -10.65 9.58 -7.70
C LEU A 231 -9.44 10.09 -6.91
N THR A 232 -9.60 11.20 -6.19
CA THR A 232 -8.56 11.71 -5.30
C THR A 232 -8.21 10.71 -4.21
N LEU A 233 -9.23 10.16 -3.54
CA LEU A 233 -9.04 9.11 -2.53
C LEU A 233 -8.43 7.84 -3.14
N ALA A 234 -8.86 7.45 -4.34
CA ALA A 234 -8.31 6.29 -5.04
C ALA A 234 -6.80 6.44 -5.32
N GLY A 235 -6.36 7.63 -5.74
CA GLY A 235 -4.94 7.91 -5.95
C GLY A 235 -4.11 7.74 -4.68
N ILE A 236 -4.58 8.27 -3.56
CA ILE A 236 -3.93 8.10 -2.25
C ILE A 236 -3.94 6.62 -1.82
N ASN A 237 -5.09 5.96 -1.96
CA ASN A 237 -5.25 4.57 -1.55
C ASN A 237 -4.40 3.60 -2.37
N LEU A 238 -4.10 3.90 -3.64
CA LEU A 238 -3.25 3.04 -4.48
C LEU A 238 -1.86 2.85 -3.86
N VAL A 239 -1.28 3.91 -3.32
CA VAL A 239 0.03 3.85 -2.64
C VAL A 239 -0.07 3.08 -1.32
N ILE A 240 -1.14 3.34 -0.57
CA ILE A 240 -1.41 2.62 0.68
C ILE A 240 -1.55 1.11 0.39
N MET A 241 -2.25 0.73 -0.68
CA MET A 241 -2.45 -0.68 -1.08
C MET A 241 -1.14 -1.43 -1.26
N VAL A 242 -0.14 -0.83 -1.91
CA VAL A 242 1.17 -1.49 -2.11
C VAL A 242 1.81 -1.85 -0.77
N ASN A 243 1.69 -0.96 0.23
CA ASN A 243 2.32 -1.16 1.54
C ASN A 243 1.52 -2.11 2.45
N VAL A 244 0.18 -2.11 2.37
CA VAL A 244 -0.65 -3.00 3.18
C VAL A 244 -0.87 -4.38 2.53
N ALA A 245 -0.41 -4.58 1.30
CA ALA A 245 -0.51 -5.84 0.59
C ALA A 245 0.26 -7.00 1.24
N VAL A 246 1.21 -6.71 2.15
CA VAL A 246 2.11 -7.69 2.80
C VAL A 246 1.35 -8.94 3.25
N VAL A 247 0.28 -8.76 4.02
CA VAL A 247 -0.46 -9.89 4.58
C VAL A 247 -1.17 -10.71 3.49
N VAL A 248 -1.72 -10.05 2.48
CA VAL A 248 -2.38 -10.71 1.34
C VAL A 248 -1.35 -11.46 0.49
N GLU A 249 -0.20 -10.85 0.23
CA GLU A 249 0.90 -11.48 -0.52
C GLU A 249 1.43 -12.73 0.19
N VAL A 250 1.51 -12.71 1.53
CA VAL A 250 1.90 -13.87 2.33
C VAL A 250 0.84 -14.97 2.27
N VAL A 251 -0.44 -14.63 2.49
CA VAL A 251 -1.56 -15.60 2.49
C VAL A 251 -1.68 -16.34 1.15
N PHE A 252 -1.53 -15.62 0.04
CA PHE A 252 -1.64 -16.19 -1.31
C PHE A 252 -0.29 -16.62 -1.89
N ALA A 253 0.80 -16.56 -1.13
CA ALA A 253 2.17 -16.79 -1.61
C ALA A 253 2.50 -15.99 -2.89
N TRP A 254 1.92 -14.78 -3.03
CA TRP A 254 2.15 -13.89 -4.16
C TRP A 254 3.57 -13.32 -4.10
N PRO A 255 4.37 -13.40 -5.17
CA PRO A 255 5.80 -13.04 -5.14
C PRO A 255 6.03 -11.52 -5.21
N GLY A 256 5.51 -10.77 -4.24
CA GLY A 256 5.65 -9.32 -4.12
C GLY A 256 6.68 -8.88 -3.07
N ILE A 257 6.78 -7.55 -2.88
CA ILE A 257 7.71 -6.94 -1.92
C ILE A 257 7.30 -7.20 -0.46
N GLY A 258 6.01 -7.30 -0.17
CA GLY A 258 5.53 -7.60 1.18
C GLY A 258 5.87 -9.04 1.59
N ARG A 259 5.75 -9.99 0.66
CA ARG A 259 6.23 -11.36 0.89
C ARG A 259 7.75 -11.39 1.07
N LEU A 260 8.51 -10.62 0.28
CA LEU A 260 9.96 -10.49 0.46
C LEU A 260 10.29 -9.97 1.86
N LEU A 261 9.54 -8.99 2.38
CA LEU A 261 9.70 -8.51 3.76
C LEU A 261 9.45 -9.62 4.78
N TYR A 262 8.36 -10.38 4.62
CA TYR A 262 8.03 -11.50 5.50
C TYR A 262 9.12 -12.58 5.48
N GLU A 263 9.61 -12.95 4.30
CA GLU A 263 10.73 -13.90 4.12
C GLU A 263 12.00 -13.36 4.80
N GLY A 264 12.32 -12.07 4.63
CA GLY A 264 13.42 -11.40 5.30
C GLY A 264 13.33 -11.47 6.83
N ILE A 265 12.14 -11.24 7.40
CA ILE A 265 11.91 -11.35 8.85
C ILE A 265 12.05 -12.82 9.29
N SER A 266 11.43 -13.75 8.57
CA SER A 266 11.41 -15.17 8.92
C SER A 266 12.79 -15.80 8.89
N PHE A 267 13.63 -15.41 7.93
CA PHE A 267 15.00 -15.86 7.79
C PHE A 267 16.01 -14.97 8.50
N ARG A 268 15.53 -13.95 9.24
CA ARG A 268 16.37 -12.93 9.90
C ARG A 268 17.34 -12.22 8.96
N ASP A 269 16.98 -12.10 7.69
CA ASP A 269 17.79 -11.43 6.66
C ASP A 269 17.69 -9.90 6.84
N PHE A 270 18.53 -9.38 7.73
CA PHE A 270 18.48 -7.98 8.15
C PHE A 270 18.66 -6.97 7.01
N PRO A 271 19.59 -7.18 6.04
CA PRO A 271 19.68 -6.30 4.87
C PRO A 271 18.37 -6.23 4.07
N VAL A 272 17.70 -7.37 3.85
CA VAL A 272 16.39 -7.41 3.16
C VAL A 272 15.34 -6.65 3.95
N VAL A 273 15.23 -6.86 5.26
CA VAL A 273 14.26 -6.15 6.10
C VAL A 273 14.49 -4.64 6.06
N GLN A 274 15.75 -4.21 6.26
CA GLN A 274 16.12 -2.79 6.20
C GLN A 274 15.83 -2.18 4.83
N GLY A 275 16.27 -2.83 3.75
CA GLY A 275 16.12 -2.35 2.40
C GLY A 275 14.66 -2.24 1.98
N VAL A 276 13.83 -3.27 2.24
CA VAL A 276 12.40 -3.26 1.87
C VAL A 276 11.64 -2.18 2.65
N VAL A 277 11.88 -2.03 3.95
CA VAL A 277 11.21 -1.00 4.77
C VAL A 277 11.62 0.40 4.33
N LEU A 278 12.91 0.64 4.06
CA LEU A 278 13.40 1.92 3.58
C LEU A 278 12.84 2.28 2.20
N MET A 279 12.86 1.34 1.25
CA MET A 279 12.33 1.56 -0.08
C MET A 279 10.80 1.78 -0.06
N GLY A 280 10.07 1.01 0.76
CA GLY A 280 8.64 1.22 0.98
C GLY A 280 8.35 2.60 1.59
N GLY A 281 9.10 3.01 2.60
CA GLY A 281 9.01 4.34 3.19
C GLY A 281 9.36 5.46 2.21
N ALA A 282 10.42 5.29 1.41
CA ALA A 282 10.80 6.24 0.37
C ALA A 282 9.70 6.39 -0.69
N MET A 283 9.05 5.29 -1.08
CA MET A 283 7.92 5.32 -2.01
C MET A 283 6.73 6.12 -1.41
N ILE A 284 6.35 5.88 -0.15
CA ILE A 284 5.27 6.62 0.53
C ILE A 284 5.60 8.11 0.58
N VAL A 285 6.78 8.45 1.06
CA VAL A 285 7.23 9.84 1.22
C VAL A 285 7.26 10.55 -0.14
N SER A 286 7.78 9.88 -1.18
CA SER A 286 7.85 10.44 -2.54
C SER A 286 6.45 10.72 -3.10
N VAL A 287 5.52 9.79 -2.95
CA VAL A 287 4.15 9.98 -3.45
C VAL A 287 3.42 11.05 -2.65
N ASN A 288 3.54 11.07 -1.32
CA ASN A 288 2.95 12.14 -0.51
C ASN A 288 3.51 13.52 -0.92
N PHE A 289 4.81 13.62 -1.15
CA PHE A 289 5.42 14.84 -1.64
C PHE A 289 4.86 15.27 -3.01
N LEU A 290 4.72 14.32 -3.95
CA LEU A 290 4.11 14.59 -5.27
C LEU A 290 2.66 15.06 -5.14
N VAL A 291 1.88 14.42 -4.29
CA VAL A 291 0.49 14.81 -4.01
C VAL A 291 0.42 16.20 -3.41
N ASP A 292 1.26 16.54 -2.43
CA ASP A 292 1.34 17.88 -1.85
C ASP A 292 1.68 18.94 -2.90
N VAL A 293 2.63 18.65 -3.78
CA VAL A 293 2.99 19.55 -4.89
C VAL A 293 1.83 19.73 -5.87
N LEU A 294 1.13 18.65 -6.23
CA LEU A 294 -0.04 18.71 -7.10
C LEU A 294 -1.15 19.57 -6.48
N TYR A 295 -1.45 19.36 -5.20
CA TYR A 295 -2.43 20.21 -4.52
C TYR A 295 -2.02 21.69 -4.50
N ALA A 296 -0.77 22.00 -4.24
CA ALA A 296 -0.26 23.38 -4.25
C ALA A 296 -0.30 24.02 -5.65
N VAL A 297 -0.29 23.21 -6.72
CA VAL A 297 -0.47 23.69 -8.11
C VAL A 297 -1.95 23.95 -8.42
N ILE A 298 -2.84 23.06 -7.98
CA ILE A 298 -4.28 23.11 -8.28
C ILE A 298 -4.99 24.18 -7.44
N ASP A 299 -4.68 24.24 -6.13
CA ASP A 299 -5.28 25.25 -5.22
C ASP A 299 -4.21 26.20 -4.65
N PRO A 300 -4.11 27.43 -5.19
CA PRO A 300 -3.16 28.43 -4.72
C PRO A 300 -3.38 28.89 -3.27
N ARG A 301 -4.55 28.65 -2.67
CA ARG A 301 -4.87 29.10 -1.30
C ARG A 301 -4.10 28.33 -0.24
N ILE A 302 -3.77 27.07 -0.49
CA ILE A 302 -2.97 26.21 0.41
C ILE A 302 -1.56 26.77 0.65
N ARG A 303 -1.08 27.62 -0.24
CA ARG A 303 0.25 28.26 -0.15
C ARG A 303 0.35 29.36 0.90
N LEU A 304 -0.74 29.86 1.41
CA LEU A 304 -0.80 31.03 2.32
C LEU A 304 -0.86 30.61 3.80
N GLU A 305 -1.16 29.34 4.09
CA GLU A 305 -1.31 28.82 5.45
C GLU A 305 -0.07 28.05 5.96
N SER A 306 1.03 27.97 5.19
CA SER A 306 2.24 27.21 5.53
C SER A 306 3.47 28.09 5.71
#